data_ff05fbc0f85450d327391792316cd99e
#
_entry.id   ff05fbc0f85450d327391792316cd99e
#
_cell.length_a   1.000
_cell.length_b   1.000
_cell.length_c   1.000
_cell.angle_alpha   90.00
_cell.angle_beta   90.00
_cell.angle_gamma   90.00
#
_symmetry.space_group_name_H-M   'P 1'
#
loop_
_entity.id
_entity.type
_entity.pdbx_description
1 polymer ?
#
loop_
_entity_poly.entity_id
_entity_poly.type
_entity_poly.pdbx_seq_one_letter_code
_entity_poly.pdbx_strand_id
1 'polypeptide(L)'
;MQEYSTLSGLRFATIGCVLLLAGCAGSSGFSWSNLSPFSWFGSSLKISAQGVGEINGLTAMNKDAIEKGLDGKYHLRSGMETKNGQLVTVFQAMDSDQLKVALFGQEDGKVSRIEVLDEDIETVWGTKVGMPFSALYSRAFGACQNTVSESEKSAIVCVSPQSKHVSYLFTGNWNGPEGLIPSDDVLKNWKIERIIWKR
;
A
#
# COMPACT_ATOMS: atom_id res chain seq x y z
N MET A 1 -27.84 -13.88 77.82
CA MET A 1 -27.09 -15.13 77.81
C MET A 1 -26.22 -15.01 76.56
N GLN A 2 -24.97 -14.54 76.76
CA GLN A 2 -23.75 -15.32 76.87
C GLN A 2 -23.54 -16.11 75.56
N GLU A 3 -22.42 -16.10 74.92
CA GLU A 3 -21.01 -15.74 75.24
C GLU A 3 -20.19 -15.69 73.95
N TYR A 4 -19.24 -14.82 73.95
CA TYR A 4 -17.79 -14.94 73.59
C TYR A 4 -17.29 -16.13 72.75
N SER A 5 -16.54 -15.86 71.73
CA SER A 5 -15.09 -16.21 71.70
C SER A 5 -14.59 -16.23 70.26
N THR A 6 -13.55 -15.76 69.85
CA THR A 6 -12.18 -15.46 70.09
C THR A 6 -11.45 -15.30 68.76
N LEU A 7 -10.62 -14.34 68.69
CA LEU A 7 -9.53 -14.08 67.76
C LEU A 7 -8.76 -15.32 67.31
N SER A 8 -8.46 -15.40 66.03
CA SER A 8 -7.19 -15.96 65.62
C SER A 8 -6.66 -15.23 64.37
N GLY A 9 -5.55 -14.54 64.57
CA GLY A 9 -4.85 -13.81 63.56
C GLY A 9 -4.12 -14.71 62.57
N LEU A 10 -4.24 -14.42 61.33
CA LEU A 10 -3.40 -15.00 60.28
C LEU A 10 -2.51 -13.94 59.70
N ARG A 11 -1.26 -13.98 60.09
CA ARG A 11 -0.16 -13.14 59.58
C ARG A 11 0.16 -13.61 58.16
N PHE A 12 -0.17 -12.79 57.17
CA PHE A 12 0.37 -12.96 55.82
C PHE A 12 1.80 -12.43 55.79
N ALA A 13 2.73 -13.37 55.71
CA ALA A 13 4.12 -13.07 55.38
C ALA A 13 4.25 -12.72 53.91
N THR A 14 4.53 -11.45 53.62
CA THR A 14 4.91 -10.99 52.30
C THR A 14 6.34 -11.41 52.01
N ILE A 15 6.48 -12.45 51.19
CA ILE A 15 7.77 -12.86 50.62
C ILE A 15 8.03 -11.95 49.41
N GLY A 16 8.89 -10.95 49.59
CA GLY A 16 9.43 -10.12 48.55
C GLY A 16 10.43 -10.89 47.70
N CYS A 17 10.04 -11.29 46.51
CA CYS A 17 10.96 -11.86 45.52
C CYS A 17 11.65 -10.71 44.78
N VAL A 18 12.80 -10.28 45.24
CA VAL A 18 13.70 -9.35 44.52
C VAL A 18 14.44 -10.19 43.47
N LEU A 19 13.99 -10.13 42.23
CA LEU A 19 14.74 -10.66 41.08
C LEU A 19 15.77 -9.61 40.65
N LEU A 20 17.01 -9.82 41.03
CA LEU A 20 18.17 -9.12 40.48
C LEU A 20 18.40 -9.60 39.05
N LEU A 21 17.98 -8.80 38.08
CA LEU A 21 18.36 -9.00 36.67
C LEU A 21 19.78 -8.45 36.48
N ALA A 22 20.76 -9.32 36.58
CA ALA A 22 22.12 -9.04 36.12
C ALA A 22 22.11 -8.98 34.58
N GLY A 23 22.15 -7.75 34.04
CA GLY A 23 22.28 -7.51 32.61
C GLY A 23 23.67 -7.87 32.12
N CYS A 24 23.84 -8.93 31.36
CA CYS A 24 24.99 -9.10 30.50
C CYS A 24 24.86 -8.20 29.28
N ALA A 25 25.72 -7.18 29.23
CA ALA A 25 25.94 -6.37 28.04
C ALA A 25 26.67 -7.22 26.97
N GLY A 26 25.90 -7.87 26.13
CA GLY A 26 26.37 -8.51 24.89
C GLY A 26 25.88 -7.67 23.72
N SER A 27 26.80 -6.98 23.03
CA SER A 27 26.55 -6.19 21.83
C SER A 27 26.22 -7.10 20.64
N SER A 28 24.98 -7.50 20.49
CA SER A 28 24.42 -7.98 19.24
C SER A 28 23.11 -7.25 19.03
N GLY A 29 23.07 -6.44 17.95
CA GLY A 29 22.01 -5.49 17.65
C GLY A 29 20.62 -6.08 17.64
N PHE A 30 19.97 -6.08 18.77
CA PHE A 30 18.56 -6.36 18.91
C PHE A 30 17.82 -5.06 18.61
N SER A 31 17.36 -4.95 17.35
CA SER A 31 16.53 -3.82 16.95
C SER A 31 15.14 -3.96 17.58
N TRP A 32 14.79 -3.04 18.46
CA TRP A 32 13.46 -2.94 19.09
C TRP A 32 12.33 -2.69 18.08
N SER A 33 12.67 -2.39 16.82
CA SER A 33 11.69 -2.18 15.75
C SER A 33 10.89 -3.43 15.37
N ASN A 34 11.38 -4.63 15.74
CA ASN A 34 10.68 -5.91 15.45
C ASN A 34 9.70 -6.36 16.56
N LEU A 35 9.55 -5.58 17.63
CA LEU A 35 8.62 -5.87 18.73
C LEU A 35 7.38 -4.98 18.72
N SER A 36 7.04 -4.39 17.57
CA SER A 36 5.76 -3.71 17.43
C SER A 36 4.63 -4.75 17.51
N PRO A 37 3.70 -4.63 18.49
CA PRO A 37 2.55 -5.54 18.59
C PRO A 37 1.63 -5.48 17.36
N PHE A 38 1.84 -4.50 16.48
CA PHE A 38 1.12 -4.37 15.21
C PHE A 38 1.66 -5.28 14.09
N SER A 39 2.85 -5.89 14.24
CA SER A 39 3.38 -6.83 13.25
C SER A 39 2.69 -8.21 13.29
N TRP A 40 1.88 -8.49 14.31
CA TRP A 40 1.13 -9.73 14.41
C TRP A 40 -0.26 -9.70 13.77
N PHE A 41 -0.80 -8.53 13.52
CA PHE A 41 -1.92 -8.34 12.60
C PHE A 41 -1.30 -8.12 11.22
N GLY A 42 -1.24 -9.18 10.40
CA GLY A 42 -0.60 -9.18 9.09
C GLY A 42 -0.67 -7.81 8.43
N SER A 43 0.48 -7.18 8.19
CA SER A 43 0.56 -5.85 7.59
C SER A 43 -0.03 -5.95 6.19
N SER A 44 -1.32 -5.65 6.06
CA SER A 44 -1.90 -5.53 4.73
C SER A 44 -1.22 -4.33 4.07
N LEU A 45 -0.55 -4.55 2.95
CA LEU A 45 0.02 -3.48 2.14
C LEU A 45 -1.05 -2.41 1.89
N LYS A 46 -0.74 -1.15 2.19
CA LYS A 46 -1.66 -0.02 1.98
C LYS A 46 -1.03 1.00 1.05
N ILE A 47 -1.87 1.67 0.28
CA ILE A 47 -1.47 2.80 -0.55
C ILE A 47 -1.75 4.08 0.24
N SER A 48 -0.75 4.94 0.37
CA SER A 48 -0.85 6.23 1.04
C SER A 48 -0.32 7.36 0.15
N ALA A 49 -0.37 8.60 0.62
CA ALA A 49 0.26 9.73 -0.06
C ALA A 49 1.79 9.56 -0.16
N GLN A 50 2.41 8.79 0.73
CA GLN A 50 3.84 8.58 0.81
C GLN A 50 4.34 7.44 -0.08
N GLY A 51 3.49 6.45 -0.43
CA GLY A 51 3.89 5.27 -1.19
C GLY A 51 2.95 4.09 -1.01
N VAL A 52 3.48 2.89 -1.24
CA VAL A 52 2.78 1.60 -1.13
C VAL A 52 3.58 0.70 -0.18
N GLY A 53 2.96 0.28 0.92
CA GLY A 53 3.67 -0.43 1.99
C GLY A 53 4.84 0.41 2.52
N GLU A 54 6.04 -0.14 2.55
CA GLU A 54 7.27 0.58 2.90
C GLU A 54 7.95 1.25 1.69
N ILE A 55 7.45 1.04 0.47
CA ILE A 55 8.02 1.61 -0.75
C ILE A 55 7.56 3.05 -0.94
N ASN A 56 8.52 3.95 -1.15
CA ASN A 56 8.30 5.37 -1.39
C ASN A 56 9.31 5.94 -2.40
N GLY A 57 9.28 7.25 -2.65
CA GLY A 57 10.16 7.92 -3.60
C GLY A 57 11.66 7.94 -3.23
N LEU A 58 12.05 7.45 -2.06
CA LEU A 58 13.45 7.29 -1.64
C LEU A 58 13.93 5.84 -1.76
N THR A 59 13.03 4.88 -1.99
CA THR A 59 13.35 3.47 -2.11
C THR A 59 14.19 3.22 -3.36
N ALA A 60 15.30 2.51 -3.21
CA ALA A 60 16.18 2.14 -4.32
C ALA A 60 15.49 1.11 -5.24
N MET A 61 15.70 1.27 -6.55
CA MET A 61 15.19 0.34 -7.57
C MET A 61 16.09 -0.89 -7.68
N ASN A 62 16.15 -1.69 -6.61
CA ASN A 62 16.82 -2.98 -6.58
C ASN A 62 15.89 -4.04 -5.95
N LYS A 63 16.20 -5.31 -6.23
CA LYS A 63 15.35 -6.44 -5.84
C LYS A 63 15.12 -6.48 -4.33
N ASP A 64 16.16 -6.37 -3.52
CA ASP A 64 16.08 -6.55 -2.07
C ASP A 64 15.21 -5.48 -1.40
N ALA A 65 15.36 -4.21 -1.82
CA ALA A 65 14.57 -3.10 -1.30
C ALA A 65 13.09 -3.22 -1.68
N ILE A 66 12.80 -3.64 -2.93
CA ILE A 66 11.42 -3.81 -3.40
C ILE A 66 10.77 -5.02 -2.73
N GLU A 67 11.47 -6.17 -2.66
CA GLU A 67 10.97 -7.38 -2.02
C GLU A 67 10.62 -7.12 -0.55
N LYS A 68 11.53 -6.47 0.18
CA LYS A 68 11.29 -6.06 1.56
C LYS A 68 10.09 -5.12 1.67
N GLY A 69 10.00 -4.11 0.81
CA GLY A 69 8.94 -3.10 0.87
C GLY A 69 7.55 -3.64 0.51
N LEU A 70 7.48 -4.80 -0.17
CA LEU A 70 6.26 -5.55 -0.47
C LEU A 70 6.04 -6.74 0.48
N ASP A 71 6.72 -6.78 1.64
CA ASP A 71 6.63 -7.85 2.65
C ASP A 71 6.92 -9.26 2.09
N GLY A 72 7.67 -9.37 1.00
CA GLY A 72 7.96 -10.64 0.33
C GLY A 72 6.72 -11.34 -0.26
N LYS A 73 5.59 -10.66 -0.39
CA LYS A 73 4.31 -11.24 -0.81
C LYS A 73 4.32 -11.73 -2.27
N TYR A 74 5.16 -11.15 -3.13
CA TYR A 74 5.12 -11.37 -4.56
C TYR A 74 6.45 -11.90 -5.12
N HIS A 75 6.35 -12.62 -6.25
CA HIS A 75 7.53 -12.97 -7.04
C HIS A 75 7.93 -11.77 -7.93
N LEU A 76 9.19 -11.31 -7.82
CA LEU A 76 9.68 -10.17 -8.59
C LEU A 76 10.31 -10.60 -9.92
N ARG A 77 9.87 -9.95 -11.01
CA ARG A 77 10.52 -9.93 -12.31
C ARG A 77 11.07 -8.54 -12.57
N SER A 78 12.29 -8.44 -13.05
CA SER A 78 12.90 -7.15 -13.44
C SER A 78 12.99 -7.03 -14.95
N GLY A 79 12.85 -5.81 -15.44
CA GLY A 79 12.94 -5.46 -16.83
C GLY A 79 13.38 -4.01 -17.02
N MET A 80 13.42 -3.57 -18.27
CA MET A 80 13.64 -2.18 -18.64
C MET A 80 12.54 -1.74 -19.60
N GLU A 81 12.10 -0.49 -19.44
CA GLU A 81 11.15 0.17 -20.32
C GLU A 81 11.79 1.43 -20.90
N THR A 82 11.48 1.74 -22.15
CA THR A 82 11.89 3.03 -22.74
C THR A 82 10.79 4.05 -22.51
N LYS A 83 11.09 5.09 -21.73
CA LYS A 83 10.17 6.19 -21.46
C LYS A 83 10.80 7.51 -21.86
N ASN A 84 10.17 8.26 -22.74
CA ASN A 84 10.69 9.53 -23.26
C ASN A 84 12.14 9.42 -23.81
N GLY A 85 12.47 8.29 -24.46
CA GLY A 85 13.81 8.04 -24.99
C GLY A 85 14.85 7.57 -23.95
N GLN A 86 14.48 7.40 -22.69
CA GLN A 86 15.35 6.93 -21.62
C GLN A 86 14.96 5.53 -21.16
N LEU A 87 15.96 4.69 -20.90
CA LEU A 87 15.77 3.37 -20.30
C LEU A 87 15.56 3.52 -18.79
N VAL A 88 14.42 3.05 -18.30
CA VAL A 88 14.08 3.01 -16.87
C VAL A 88 13.97 1.57 -16.41
N THR A 89 14.47 1.28 -15.20
CA THR A 89 14.29 -0.03 -14.56
C THR A 89 12.85 -0.20 -14.15
N VAL A 90 12.29 -1.39 -14.39
CA VAL A 90 10.93 -1.78 -13.99
C VAL A 90 11.02 -3.06 -13.17
N PHE A 91 10.30 -3.11 -12.04
CA PHE A 91 10.01 -4.35 -11.34
C PHE A 91 8.52 -4.66 -11.45
N GLN A 92 8.23 -5.92 -11.75
CA GLN A 92 6.89 -6.48 -11.79
C GLN A 92 6.74 -7.46 -10.65
N ALA A 93 5.85 -7.16 -9.71
CA ALA A 93 5.51 -8.03 -8.61
C ALA A 93 4.32 -8.91 -9.03
N MET A 94 4.58 -10.20 -9.15
CA MET A 94 3.68 -11.20 -9.69
C MET A 94 3.12 -12.09 -8.59
N ASP A 95 1.84 -12.42 -8.67
CA ASP A 95 1.24 -13.53 -7.96
C ASP A 95 0.88 -14.58 -9.01
N SER A 96 1.57 -15.73 -8.98
CA SER A 96 1.54 -16.70 -10.07
C SER A 96 1.90 -16.02 -11.41
N ASP A 97 1.00 -16.00 -12.39
CA ASP A 97 1.20 -15.32 -13.68
C ASP A 97 0.48 -13.96 -13.78
N GLN A 98 -0.10 -13.48 -12.69
CA GLN A 98 -0.81 -12.20 -12.66
C GLN A 98 0.07 -11.07 -12.16
N LEU A 99 0.13 -9.97 -12.90
CA LEU A 99 0.76 -8.73 -12.46
C LEU A 99 -0.10 -8.09 -11.36
N LYS A 100 0.48 -7.89 -10.19
CA LYS A 100 -0.17 -7.27 -9.03
C LYS A 100 0.32 -5.87 -8.74
N VAL A 101 1.64 -5.64 -8.85
CA VAL A 101 2.23 -4.32 -8.67
C VAL A 101 3.34 -4.11 -9.68
N ALA A 102 3.34 -2.97 -10.37
CA ALA A 102 4.45 -2.54 -11.23
C ALA A 102 5.15 -1.32 -10.61
N LEU A 103 6.48 -1.36 -10.56
CA LEU A 103 7.30 -0.30 -10.00
C LEU A 103 8.26 0.22 -11.05
N PHE A 104 8.33 1.52 -11.21
CA PHE A 104 9.12 2.20 -12.23
C PHE A 104 10.15 3.08 -11.57
N GLY A 105 11.39 2.94 -12.01
CA GLY A 105 12.51 3.77 -11.59
C GLY A 105 12.57 5.11 -12.32
N GLN A 106 13.56 5.88 -11.95
CA GLN A 106 14.02 7.09 -12.62
C GLN A 106 15.55 7.08 -12.68
N GLU A 107 16.16 8.04 -13.38
CA GLU A 107 17.61 8.17 -13.54
C GLU A 107 18.41 8.15 -12.23
N ASP A 108 17.80 8.63 -11.14
CA ASP A 108 18.40 8.64 -9.80
C ASP A 108 18.43 7.24 -9.14
N GLY A 109 18.00 6.19 -9.84
CA GLY A 109 17.96 4.81 -9.34
C GLY A 109 16.92 4.58 -8.23
N LYS A 110 15.96 5.47 -8.08
CA LYS A 110 14.89 5.38 -7.07
C LYS A 110 13.52 5.17 -7.70
N VAL A 111 12.57 4.71 -6.88
CA VAL A 111 11.17 4.57 -7.29
C VAL A 111 10.56 5.94 -7.60
N SER A 112 9.96 6.05 -8.77
CA SER A 112 9.26 7.27 -9.22
C SER A 112 7.75 7.08 -9.36
N ARG A 113 7.31 5.85 -9.70
CA ARG A 113 5.90 5.50 -9.91
C ARG A 113 5.66 4.07 -9.46
N ILE A 114 4.50 3.84 -8.87
CA ILE A 114 4.00 2.52 -8.49
C ILE A 114 2.59 2.39 -9.04
N GLU A 115 2.30 1.28 -9.71
CA GLU A 115 0.97 0.94 -10.20
C GLU A 115 0.50 -0.32 -9.49
N VAL A 116 -0.63 -0.22 -8.81
CA VAL A 116 -1.23 -1.31 -8.05
C VAL A 116 -2.45 -1.82 -8.80
N LEU A 117 -2.43 -3.10 -9.16
CA LEU A 117 -3.50 -3.84 -9.83
C LEU A 117 -4.13 -4.88 -8.90
N ASP A 118 -3.53 -5.11 -7.74
CA ASP A 118 -4.04 -6.05 -6.74
C ASP A 118 -5.29 -5.50 -6.04
N GLU A 119 -6.39 -6.23 -6.11
CA GLU A 119 -7.67 -5.88 -5.49
C GLU A 119 -7.62 -5.97 -3.95
N ASP A 120 -6.63 -6.68 -3.39
CA ASP A 120 -6.44 -6.82 -1.95
C ASP A 120 -5.68 -5.62 -1.33
N ILE A 121 -4.99 -4.82 -2.17
CA ILE A 121 -4.29 -3.62 -1.72
C ILE A 121 -5.21 -2.41 -1.86
N GLU A 122 -5.60 -1.83 -0.72
CA GLU A 122 -6.42 -0.63 -0.70
C GLU A 122 -5.64 0.60 -0.24
N THR A 123 -6.15 1.77 -0.53
CA THR A 123 -5.63 3.02 0.04
C THR A 123 -5.96 3.10 1.53
N VAL A 124 -5.20 3.92 2.28
CA VAL A 124 -5.48 4.19 3.70
C VAL A 124 -6.85 4.85 3.94
N TRP A 125 -7.49 5.37 2.88
CA TRP A 125 -8.86 5.91 2.91
C TRP A 125 -9.91 4.99 2.27
N GLY A 126 -9.57 3.69 2.04
CA GLY A 126 -10.52 2.64 1.67
C GLY A 126 -10.82 2.48 0.18
N THR A 127 -10.11 3.19 -0.71
CA THR A 127 -10.26 2.98 -2.17
C THR A 127 -9.44 1.80 -2.64
N LYS A 128 -10.00 0.95 -3.50
CA LYS A 128 -9.34 -0.23 -4.08
C LYS A 128 -9.69 -0.44 -5.55
N VAL A 129 -8.90 -1.25 -6.22
CA VAL A 129 -9.16 -1.72 -7.59
C VAL A 129 -10.55 -2.34 -7.69
N GLY A 130 -11.23 -2.13 -8.81
CA GLY A 130 -12.59 -2.60 -9.04
C GLY A 130 -13.71 -1.67 -8.56
N MET A 131 -13.42 -0.64 -7.74
CA MET A 131 -14.44 0.33 -7.32
C MET A 131 -14.93 1.16 -8.51
N PRO A 132 -16.25 1.46 -8.57
CA PRO A 132 -16.82 2.25 -9.65
C PRO A 132 -16.46 3.74 -9.51
N PHE A 133 -16.41 4.43 -10.65
CA PHE A 133 -16.17 5.88 -10.71
C PHE A 133 -17.13 6.68 -9.82
N SER A 134 -18.41 6.34 -9.84
CA SER A 134 -19.45 7.01 -9.05
C SER A 134 -19.26 6.91 -7.52
N ALA A 135 -18.44 5.98 -7.04
CA ALA A 135 -18.12 5.91 -5.61
C ALA A 135 -17.14 7.01 -5.15
N LEU A 136 -16.38 7.60 -6.09
CA LEU A 136 -15.31 8.56 -5.78
C LEU A 136 -15.56 9.95 -6.38
N TYR A 137 -16.25 10.00 -7.52
CA TYR A 137 -16.46 11.23 -8.28
C TYR A 137 -17.91 11.39 -8.71
N SER A 138 -18.45 12.58 -8.55
CA SER A 138 -19.75 12.98 -9.12
C SER A 138 -19.62 13.47 -10.57
N ARG A 139 -18.42 13.92 -10.97
CA ARG A 139 -18.10 14.42 -12.31
C ARG A 139 -16.62 14.27 -12.62
N ALA A 140 -16.28 14.09 -13.90
CA ALA A 140 -14.90 13.98 -14.36
C ALA A 140 -14.22 15.35 -14.53
N PHE A 141 -14.99 16.39 -14.80
CA PHE A 141 -14.45 17.72 -15.08
C PHE A 141 -13.61 18.27 -13.93
N GLY A 142 -12.38 18.68 -14.23
CA GLY A 142 -11.42 19.24 -13.26
C GLY A 142 -10.64 18.19 -12.45
N ALA A 143 -11.08 16.91 -12.45
CA ALA A 143 -10.39 15.85 -11.72
C ALA A 143 -9.72 14.81 -12.64
N CYS A 144 -10.23 14.63 -13.85
CA CYS A 144 -9.84 13.56 -14.75
C CYS A 144 -9.30 14.09 -16.08
N GLN A 145 -8.45 13.27 -16.70
CA GLN A 145 -7.90 13.49 -18.04
C GLN A 145 -8.04 12.20 -18.86
N ASN A 146 -8.18 12.37 -20.18
CA ASN A 146 -8.15 11.22 -21.08
C ASN A 146 -6.75 10.60 -21.11
N THR A 147 -6.68 9.28 -21.24
CA THR A 147 -5.42 8.53 -21.32
C THR A 147 -5.61 7.28 -22.17
N VAL A 148 -4.50 6.62 -22.48
CA VAL A 148 -4.50 5.33 -23.18
C VAL A 148 -4.33 4.23 -22.13
N SER A 149 -5.17 3.20 -22.20
CA SER A 149 -4.97 1.96 -21.44
C SER A 149 -4.15 0.97 -22.28
N GLU A 150 -3.44 0.07 -21.62
CA GLU A 150 -2.80 -1.09 -22.27
C GLU A 150 -3.84 -2.14 -22.72
N SER A 151 -5.05 -2.06 -22.16
CA SER A 151 -6.20 -2.85 -22.62
C SER A 151 -6.88 -2.13 -23.82
N GLU A 152 -7.62 -2.86 -24.64
CA GLU A 152 -8.40 -2.30 -25.77
C GLU A 152 -9.57 -1.40 -25.33
N LYS A 153 -9.67 -1.09 -24.03
CA LYS A 153 -10.72 -0.28 -23.43
C LYS A 153 -10.34 1.18 -23.43
N SER A 154 -11.33 2.05 -23.52
CA SER A 154 -11.15 3.47 -23.26
C SER A 154 -10.80 3.72 -21.79
N ALA A 155 -9.95 4.71 -21.54
CA ALA A 155 -9.43 4.97 -20.20
C ALA A 155 -9.41 6.47 -19.86
N ILE A 156 -9.63 6.76 -18.58
CA ILE A 156 -9.36 8.08 -18.00
C ILE A 156 -8.52 7.92 -16.74
N VAL A 157 -7.69 8.89 -16.45
CA VAL A 157 -6.96 8.99 -15.19
C VAL A 157 -7.47 10.16 -14.37
N CYS A 158 -7.83 9.91 -13.11
CA CYS A 158 -8.38 10.91 -12.19
C CYS A 158 -7.48 11.05 -10.98
N VAL A 159 -7.18 12.29 -10.58
CA VAL A 159 -6.39 12.56 -9.36
C VAL A 159 -7.27 12.29 -8.14
N SER A 160 -6.72 11.58 -7.15
CA SER A 160 -7.42 11.29 -5.91
C SER A 160 -7.83 12.57 -5.17
N PRO A 161 -9.06 12.66 -4.66
CA PRO A 161 -9.46 13.78 -3.80
C PRO A 161 -8.65 13.91 -2.51
N GLN A 162 -8.02 12.82 -2.05
CA GLN A 162 -7.29 12.74 -0.79
C GLN A 162 -5.79 12.99 -0.94
N SER A 163 -5.23 12.83 -2.15
CA SER A 163 -3.78 12.99 -2.38
C SER A 163 -3.45 13.28 -3.83
N LYS A 164 -2.69 14.34 -4.08
CA LYS A 164 -2.16 14.65 -5.42
C LYS A 164 -1.10 13.64 -5.93
N HIS A 165 -0.54 12.81 -5.05
CA HIS A 165 0.40 11.76 -5.39
C HIS A 165 -0.29 10.47 -5.86
N VAL A 166 -1.60 10.34 -5.65
CA VAL A 166 -2.37 9.16 -6.02
C VAL A 166 -3.37 9.51 -7.10
N SER A 167 -3.47 8.66 -8.11
CA SER A 167 -4.45 8.76 -9.19
C SER A 167 -5.07 7.39 -9.43
N TYR A 168 -6.27 7.39 -10.00
CA TYR A 168 -7.02 6.20 -10.34
C TYR A 168 -7.19 6.11 -11.85
N LEU A 169 -6.78 5.01 -12.46
CA LEU A 169 -7.07 4.70 -13.85
C LEU A 169 -8.42 3.97 -13.91
N PHE A 170 -9.41 4.59 -14.51
CA PHE A 170 -10.70 3.98 -14.78
C PHE A 170 -10.76 3.51 -16.23
N THR A 171 -11.32 2.34 -16.44
CA THR A 171 -11.53 1.78 -17.77
C THR A 171 -12.96 1.36 -17.99
N GLY A 172 -13.38 1.41 -19.25
CA GLY A 172 -14.70 0.97 -19.68
C GLY A 172 -14.86 1.02 -21.20
N ASN A 173 -16.01 0.58 -21.68
CA ASN A 173 -16.33 0.61 -23.11
C ASN A 173 -16.96 1.96 -23.48
N TRP A 174 -16.40 2.60 -24.48
CA TRP A 174 -16.96 3.81 -25.04
C TRP A 174 -16.57 3.93 -26.53
N ASN A 175 -17.58 4.17 -27.35
CA ASN A 175 -17.40 4.25 -28.80
C ASN A 175 -17.51 5.69 -29.32
N GLY A 176 -17.31 6.70 -28.46
CA GLY A 176 -17.30 8.10 -28.84
C GLY A 176 -15.99 8.53 -29.51
N PRO A 177 -15.88 9.80 -29.92
CA PRO A 177 -14.70 10.33 -30.58
C PRO A 177 -13.44 10.15 -29.73
N GLU A 178 -12.35 9.78 -30.40
CA GLU A 178 -11.05 9.63 -29.77
C GLU A 178 -10.57 10.94 -29.14
N GLY A 179 -9.90 10.87 -27.99
CA GLY A 179 -9.38 12.04 -27.28
C GLY A 179 -10.41 12.79 -26.41
N LEU A 180 -11.69 12.46 -26.48
CA LEU A 180 -12.70 13.04 -25.59
C LEU A 180 -12.91 12.20 -24.33
N ILE A 181 -13.31 12.86 -23.25
CA ILE A 181 -13.76 12.18 -22.01
C ILE A 181 -15.25 11.87 -22.17
N PRO A 182 -15.71 10.63 -21.89
CA PRO A 182 -17.11 10.30 -21.88
C PRO A 182 -17.91 11.16 -20.87
N SER A 183 -19.23 11.26 -21.08
CA SER A 183 -20.10 11.93 -20.11
C SER A 183 -20.09 11.21 -18.75
N ASP A 184 -20.39 11.93 -17.68
CA ASP A 184 -20.41 11.40 -16.31
C ASP A 184 -21.39 10.20 -16.19
N ASP A 185 -22.48 10.19 -16.96
CA ASP A 185 -23.43 9.08 -17.02
C ASP A 185 -22.81 7.79 -17.58
N VAL A 186 -21.89 7.90 -18.53
CA VAL A 186 -21.14 6.76 -19.08
C VAL A 186 -20.10 6.31 -18.06
N LEU A 187 -19.39 7.26 -17.46
CA LEU A 187 -18.28 7.02 -16.54
C LEU A 187 -18.73 6.37 -15.23
N LYS A 188 -19.95 6.62 -14.76
CA LYS A 188 -20.42 6.18 -13.43
C LYS A 188 -20.18 4.71 -13.10
N ASN A 189 -20.19 3.84 -14.12
CA ASN A 189 -20.00 2.39 -13.98
C ASN A 189 -18.59 1.92 -14.35
N TRP A 190 -17.72 2.82 -14.81
CA TRP A 190 -16.32 2.49 -15.11
C TRP A 190 -15.63 2.14 -13.80
N LYS A 191 -14.73 1.15 -13.85
CA LYS A 191 -14.06 0.63 -12.66
C LYS A 191 -12.60 1.02 -12.65
N ILE A 192 -12.07 1.19 -11.45
CA ILE A 192 -10.63 1.33 -11.24
C ILE A 192 -9.95 0.05 -11.76
N GLU A 193 -9.11 0.18 -12.77
CA GLU A 193 -8.25 -0.89 -13.27
C GLU A 193 -6.94 -0.93 -12.49
N ARG A 194 -6.38 0.24 -12.15
CA ARG A 194 -5.18 0.37 -11.33
C ARG A 194 -5.16 1.67 -10.52
N ILE A 195 -4.47 1.61 -9.40
CA ILE A 195 -4.18 2.78 -8.57
C ILE A 195 -2.72 3.15 -8.79
N ILE A 196 -2.46 4.42 -9.11
CA ILE A 196 -1.14 4.92 -9.50
C ILE A 196 -0.65 5.87 -8.42
N TRP A 197 0.46 5.54 -7.79
CA TRP A 197 1.21 6.46 -6.95
C TRP A 197 2.38 7.07 -7.74
N LYS A 198 2.63 8.37 -7.57
CA LYS A 198 3.78 9.08 -8.16
C LYS A 198 4.45 9.94 -7.09
N ARG A 199 5.79 9.97 -7.15
CA ARG A 199 6.64 10.84 -6.32
C ARG A 199 6.39 12.33 -6.58
#